data_66e09a6441e6e701bf3d34279b3e00d3
#
_entry.id   66e09a6441e6e701bf3d34279b3e00d3
#
_cell.length_a   1.000
_cell.length_b   1.000
_cell.length_c   1.000
_cell.angle_alpha   90.00
_cell.angle_beta   90.00
_cell.angle_gamma   90.00
#
_symmetry.space_group_name_H-M   'P 1'
#
loop_
_entity.id
_entity.type
_entity.pdbx_description
1 polymer ?
#
loop_
_entity_poly.entity_id
_entity_poly.type
_entity_poly.pdbx_seq_one_letter_code
_entity_poly.pdbx_strand_id
1 'polypeptide(L)'
;MTDNNNLIVYCEYEDGKVADVSLELLTKGRVLADKLGVKLEALVIGDKLDKIEETLYPYGVDTVYKVEDARLYPYTSNPHASVLINLFKEIKPQICLMGATCIGRDLGPRVSSCLHSGLTADCTALEIGDHNDPKTGKEYTDLLYQIRPAFGGNIVATIVNPDCRPQMATVREGVMKKEIKDPAYKGEAINLDASKYVSPEDFVVEIIDRHIEKSKVNIKNSPIIVAGGYGMGSKEGFDLLLELANTLGGEVGASRAAVDAGFAEHDRQIGQTGVTVRPKLYIACGISGQIQHIAGMQESSIIISINNDPNAPINTIADYVITGNVEDIVPKLIKYYKKNSK
;
A
#
# COMPACT_ATOMS: atom_id res chain seq x y z
N MET A 1 28.82 19.01 11.62
CA MET A 1 27.82 18.46 10.68
C MET A 1 26.51 18.38 11.49
N THR A 2 25.52 19.14 11.12
CA THR A 2 24.20 19.07 11.75
C THR A 2 23.65 17.68 11.46
N ASP A 3 23.37 16.89 12.50
CA ASP A 3 22.66 15.63 12.35
C ASP A 3 21.30 15.97 11.71
N ASN A 4 21.13 15.53 10.46
CA ASN A 4 19.93 15.81 9.69
C ASN A 4 18.87 14.81 10.13
N ASN A 5 18.05 15.19 11.11
CA ASN A 5 17.02 14.32 11.71
C ASN A 5 15.70 14.33 10.90
N ASN A 6 15.76 14.53 9.60
CA ASN A 6 14.59 14.66 8.74
C ASN A 6 13.87 13.31 8.50
N LEU A 7 12.63 13.39 8.04
CA LEU A 7 11.86 12.27 7.58
C LEU A 7 11.95 12.17 6.06
N ILE A 8 12.39 11.02 5.55
CA ILE A 8 12.49 10.78 4.11
C ILE A 8 11.52 9.71 3.65
N VAL A 9 10.91 9.92 2.48
CA VAL A 9 10.08 8.95 1.78
C VAL A 9 10.80 8.51 0.51
N TYR A 10 11.03 7.20 0.36
CA TYR A 10 11.42 6.65 -0.92
C TYR A 10 10.20 6.60 -1.83
N CYS A 11 10.21 7.41 -2.88
CA CYS A 11 9.14 7.50 -3.85
C CYS A 11 9.44 6.57 -5.03
N GLU A 12 8.66 5.50 -5.14
CA GLU A 12 8.75 4.59 -6.27
C GLU A 12 8.31 5.29 -7.55
N TYR A 13 9.15 5.17 -8.58
CA TYR A 13 8.93 5.78 -9.88
C TYR A 13 9.06 4.73 -10.97
N GLU A 14 8.00 4.58 -11.75
CA GLU A 14 7.93 3.61 -12.84
C GLU A 14 7.11 4.17 -14.00
N ASP A 15 7.58 3.94 -15.23
CA ASP A 15 6.89 4.36 -16.47
C ASP A 15 6.43 5.84 -16.48
N GLY A 16 7.25 6.73 -15.94
CA GLY A 16 6.95 8.16 -15.90
C GLY A 16 6.00 8.59 -14.77
N LYS A 17 5.70 7.70 -13.82
CA LYS A 17 4.74 7.97 -12.74
C LYS A 17 5.28 7.61 -11.37
N VAL A 18 4.94 8.42 -10.39
CA VAL A 18 5.13 8.08 -8.97
C VAL A 18 4.02 7.15 -8.54
N ALA A 19 4.37 6.08 -7.83
CA ALA A 19 3.41 5.13 -7.29
C ALA A 19 2.46 5.80 -6.28
N ASP A 20 1.17 5.43 -6.30
CA ASP A 20 0.16 6.02 -5.42
C ASP A 20 0.50 5.86 -3.94
N VAL A 21 1.08 4.73 -3.54
CA VAL A 21 1.53 4.50 -2.16
C VAL A 21 2.59 5.51 -1.72
N SER A 22 3.46 5.95 -2.61
CA SER A 22 4.45 6.98 -2.31
C SER A 22 3.78 8.33 -2.02
N LEU A 23 2.74 8.68 -2.77
CA LEU A 23 1.96 9.90 -2.52
C LEU A 23 1.13 9.82 -1.22
N GLU A 24 0.60 8.64 -0.89
CA GLU A 24 -0.02 8.35 0.41
C GLU A 24 0.99 8.57 1.55
N LEU A 25 2.22 8.07 1.36
CA LEU A 25 3.30 8.21 2.35
C LEU A 25 3.81 9.64 2.49
N LEU A 26 3.83 10.43 1.43
CA LEU A 26 4.15 11.85 1.53
C LEU A 26 3.09 12.59 2.35
N THR A 27 1.80 12.29 2.14
CA THR A 27 0.72 12.86 2.96
C THR A 27 0.90 12.54 4.43
N LYS A 28 1.14 11.27 4.76
CA LYS A 28 1.37 10.84 6.15
C LYS A 28 2.68 11.37 6.70
N GLY A 29 3.74 11.34 5.89
CA GLY A 29 5.07 11.85 6.21
C GLY A 29 5.04 13.33 6.61
N ARG A 30 4.22 14.14 5.93
CA ARG A 30 4.06 15.56 6.29
C ARG A 30 3.48 15.73 7.69
N VAL A 31 2.46 14.95 8.04
CA VAL A 31 1.86 14.99 9.38
C VAL A 31 2.88 14.58 10.45
N LEU A 32 3.68 13.54 10.18
CA LEU A 32 4.71 13.09 11.12
C LEU A 32 5.85 14.09 11.23
N ALA A 33 6.32 14.66 10.12
CA ALA A 33 7.37 15.66 10.08
C ALA A 33 6.97 16.97 10.79
N ASP A 34 5.72 17.42 10.60
CA ASP A 34 5.16 18.58 11.31
C ASP A 34 5.14 18.33 12.84
N LYS A 35 4.78 17.10 13.27
CA LYS A 35 4.78 16.75 14.70
C LYS A 35 6.18 16.71 15.30
N LEU A 36 7.18 16.29 14.52
CA LEU A 36 8.59 16.25 14.92
C LEU A 36 9.30 17.61 14.78
N GLY A 37 8.71 18.57 14.07
CA GLY A 37 9.36 19.84 13.74
C GLY A 37 10.55 19.71 12.79
N VAL A 38 10.51 18.70 11.89
CA VAL A 38 11.57 18.40 10.92
C VAL A 38 11.09 18.55 9.47
N LYS A 39 12.02 18.53 8.51
CA LYS A 39 11.67 18.55 7.09
C LYS A 39 11.11 17.20 6.62
N LEU A 40 10.19 17.26 5.65
CA LEU A 40 9.78 16.12 4.85
C LEU A 40 10.63 16.10 3.57
N GLU A 41 11.36 15.02 3.37
CA GLU A 41 12.21 14.80 2.22
C GLU A 41 11.66 13.66 1.36
N ALA A 42 11.91 13.71 0.06
CA ALA A 42 11.60 12.64 -0.87
C ALA A 42 12.85 12.23 -1.65
N LEU A 43 13.01 10.93 -1.89
CA LEU A 43 14.04 10.39 -2.79
C LEU A 43 13.35 9.71 -3.97
N VAL A 44 13.73 10.12 -5.18
CA VAL A 44 13.30 9.49 -6.43
C VAL A 44 14.53 9.00 -7.18
N ILE A 45 14.48 7.74 -7.63
CA ILE A 45 15.55 7.07 -8.38
C ILE A 45 14.96 6.57 -9.69
N GLY A 46 15.64 6.82 -10.81
CA GLY A 46 15.19 6.32 -12.11
C GLY A 46 15.89 6.97 -13.29
N ASP A 47 15.27 6.83 -14.46
CA ASP A 47 15.61 7.59 -15.66
C ASP A 47 14.56 8.69 -15.91
N LYS A 48 14.91 9.76 -16.59
CA LYS A 48 13.99 10.84 -17.02
C LYS A 48 13.13 11.41 -15.89
N LEU A 49 13.77 11.93 -14.86
CA LEU A 49 13.14 12.53 -13.68
C LEU A 49 12.80 14.02 -13.88
N ASP A 50 12.66 14.48 -15.13
CA ASP A 50 12.32 15.86 -15.42
C ASP A 50 11.01 16.28 -14.72
N LYS A 51 11.08 17.38 -13.94
CA LYS A 51 9.94 17.99 -13.24
C LYS A 51 9.17 17.07 -12.30
N ILE A 52 9.74 15.93 -11.89
CA ILE A 52 9.09 15.01 -10.97
C ILE A 52 8.74 15.69 -9.64
N GLU A 53 9.54 16.67 -9.22
CA GLU A 53 9.33 17.47 -8.03
C GLU A 53 7.99 18.24 -8.06
N GLU A 54 7.51 18.65 -9.24
CA GLU A 54 6.20 19.33 -9.38
C GLU A 54 5.03 18.41 -8.96
N THR A 55 5.20 17.09 -9.08
CA THR A 55 4.23 16.09 -8.61
C THR A 55 4.28 15.90 -7.09
N LEU A 56 5.45 16.10 -6.46
CA LEU A 56 5.67 15.81 -5.05
C LEU A 56 5.44 17.03 -4.14
N TYR A 57 5.79 18.22 -4.61
CA TYR A 57 5.66 19.47 -3.81
C TYR A 57 4.25 19.70 -3.25
N PRO A 58 3.15 19.45 -3.99
CA PRO A 58 1.81 19.65 -3.46
C PRO A 58 1.49 18.87 -2.18
N TYR A 59 2.24 17.80 -1.90
CA TYR A 59 2.12 17.02 -0.67
C TYR A 59 2.92 17.59 0.51
N GLY A 60 3.57 18.76 0.34
CA GLY A 60 4.33 19.44 1.37
C GLY A 60 5.76 18.94 1.51
N VAL A 61 6.38 18.49 0.44
CA VAL A 61 7.78 18.04 0.42
C VAL A 61 8.72 19.23 0.42
N ASP A 62 9.59 19.31 1.42
CA ASP A 62 10.56 20.40 1.57
C ASP A 62 11.77 20.23 0.67
N THR A 63 12.24 18.97 0.49
CA THR A 63 13.41 18.66 -0.33
C THR A 63 13.18 17.39 -1.14
N VAL A 64 13.44 17.44 -2.44
CA VAL A 64 13.38 16.29 -3.35
C VAL A 64 14.77 15.96 -3.84
N TYR A 65 15.31 14.82 -3.43
CA TYR A 65 16.54 14.26 -3.97
C TYR A 65 16.21 13.44 -5.22
N LYS A 66 16.90 13.74 -6.32
CA LYS A 66 16.76 13.03 -7.60
C LYS A 66 18.06 12.36 -7.96
N VAL A 67 18.04 11.05 -8.18
CA VAL A 67 19.18 10.28 -8.71
C VAL A 67 18.76 9.74 -10.06
N GLU A 68 19.27 10.39 -11.12
CA GLU A 68 18.92 10.08 -12.50
C GLU A 68 20.08 9.39 -13.20
N ASP A 69 19.85 8.17 -13.68
CA ASP A 69 20.76 7.41 -14.55
C ASP A 69 19.94 6.38 -15.32
N ALA A 70 20.14 6.26 -16.63
CA ALA A 70 19.43 5.31 -17.47
C ALA A 70 19.57 3.84 -17.02
N ARG A 71 20.66 3.51 -16.32
CA ARG A 71 20.92 2.17 -15.78
C ARG A 71 20.10 1.85 -14.52
N LEU A 72 19.50 2.86 -13.89
CA LEU A 72 18.65 2.70 -12.71
C LEU A 72 17.20 2.34 -13.08
N TYR A 73 16.88 2.27 -14.35
CA TYR A 73 15.58 1.84 -14.84
C TYR A 73 15.76 0.72 -15.88
N PRO A 74 14.97 -0.38 -15.83
CA PRO A 74 13.99 -0.73 -14.75
C PRO A 74 14.67 -1.02 -13.40
N TYR A 75 13.84 -1.08 -12.34
CA TYR A 75 14.31 -1.36 -11.00
C TYR A 75 15.17 -2.64 -10.91
N THR A 76 16.33 -2.51 -10.28
CA THR A 76 17.16 -3.64 -9.83
C THR A 76 17.63 -3.38 -8.40
N SER A 77 17.68 -4.43 -7.58
CA SER A 77 17.89 -4.31 -6.12
C SER A 77 19.21 -3.63 -5.74
N ASN A 78 20.32 -4.07 -6.33
CA ASN A 78 21.64 -3.62 -5.88
C ASN A 78 21.89 -2.13 -6.11
N PRO A 79 21.71 -1.57 -7.32
CA PRO A 79 21.98 -0.15 -7.55
C PRO A 79 21.07 0.74 -6.70
N HIS A 80 19.77 0.40 -6.59
CA HIS A 80 18.87 1.18 -5.75
C HIS A 80 19.25 1.11 -4.27
N ALA A 81 19.63 -0.07 -3.77
CA ALA A 81 20.12 -0.21 -2.39
C ALA A 81 21.37 0.63 -2.14
N SER A 82 22.33 0.60 -3.08
CA SER A 82 23.57 1.39 -2.97
C SER A 82 23.27 2.89 -2.91
N VAL A 83 22.34 3.40 -3.73
CA VAL A 83 21.91 4.80 -3.66
C VAL A 83 21.38 5.14 -2.27
N LEU A 84 20.41 4.38 -1.76
CA LEU A 84 19.81 4.65 -0.45
C LEU A 84 20.84 4.56 0.67
N ILE A 85 21.65 3.51 0.69
CA ILE A 85 22.65 3.28 1.74
C ILE A 85 23.67 4.42 1.78
N ASN A 86 24.20 4.81 0.62
CA ASN A 86 25.23 5.85 0.55
C ASN A 86 24.64 7.23 0.86
N LEU A 87 23.45 7.56 0.34
CA LEU A 87 22.76 8.80 0.67
C LEU A 87 22.42 8.85 2.18
N PHE A 88 21.90 7.79 2.78
CA PHE A 88 21.53 7.78 4.20
C PHE A 88 22.73 7.87 5.13
N LYS A 89 23.91 7.38 4.72
CA LYS A 89 25.16 7.63 5.45
C LYS A 89 25.57 9.11 5.45
N GLU A 90 25.23 9.82 4.37
CA GLU A 90 25.52 11.24 4.22
C GLU A 90 24.50 12.11 4.97
N ILE A 91 23.19 11.95 4.70
CA ILE A 91 22.13 12.81 5.24
C ILE A 91 21.58 12.37 6.60
N LYS A 92 21.81 11.12 7.01
CA LYS A 92 21.42 10.52 8.31
C LYS A 92 19.95 10.82 8.68
N PRO A 93 18.98 10.35 7.91
CA PRO A 93 17.57 10.60 8.23
C PRO A 93 17.17 9.92 9.54
N GLN A 94 16.22 10.51 10.28
CA GLN A 94 15.66 9.92 11.48
C GLN A 94 14.68 8.80 11.13
N ILE A 95 13.87 9.00 10.09
CA ILE A 95 12.82 8.10 9.64
C ILE A 95 12.92 7.90 8.14
N CYS A 96 12.74 6.66 7.67
CA CYS A 96 12.57 6.33 6.26
C CYS A 96 11.29 5.52 6.05
N LEU A 97 10.42 6.01 5.17
CA LEU A 97 9.17 5.34 4.79
C LEU A 97 9.23 4.86 3.35
N MET A 98 8.69 3.67 3.10
CA MET A 98 8.61 3.03 1.78
C MET A 98 7.24 2.37 1.59
N GLY A 99 6.77 2.20 0.37
CA GLY A 99 5.61 1.36 0.07
C GLY A 99 5.90 -0.12 0.35
N ALA A 100 4.92 -0.88 0.82
CA ALA A 100 5.02 -2.35 0.93
C ALA A 100 4.67 -3.04 -0.40
N THR A 101 5.15 -2.49 -1.50
CA THR A 101 5.08 -3.02 -2.86
C THR A 101 6.09 -4.15 -3.07
N CYS A 102 6.14 -4.75 -4.25
CA CYS A 102 7.19 -5.71 -4.59
C CYS A 102 8.59 -5.07 -4.47
N ILE A 103 8.73 -3.80 -4.90
CA ILE A 103 10.00 -3.05 -4.80
C ILE A 103 10.37 -2.77 -3.35
N GLY A 104 9.45 -2.18 -2.57
CA GLY A 104 9.77 -1.81 -1.20
C GLY A 104 10.00 -3.01 -0.27
N ARG A 105 9.36 -4.15 -0.54
CA ARG A 105 9.59 -5.41 0.19
C ARG A 105 10.93 -6.07 -0.14
N ASP A 106 11.51 -5.80 -1.30
CA ASP A 106 12.86 -6.21 -1.66
C ASP A 106 13.92 -5.23 -1.15
N LEU A 107 13.71 -3.93 -1.42
CA LEU A 107 14.68 -2.87 -1.15
C LEU A 107 14.82 -2.56 0.36
N GLY A 108 13.70 -2.43 1.06
CA GLY A 108 13.68 -2.04 2.47
C GLY A 108 14.51 -2.93 3.39
N PRO A 109 14.33 -4.27 3.39
CA PRO A 109 15.13 -5.18 4.20
C PRO A 109 16.63 -5.13 3.88
N ARG A 110 16.99 -4.97 2.60
CA ARG A 110 18.38 -4.86 2.16
C ARG A 110 19.05 -3.60 2.72
N VAL A 111 18.39 -2.46 2.58
CA VAL A 111 18.90 -1.18 3.12
C VAL A 111 18.99 -1.23 4.65
N SER A 112 17.95 -1.71 5.31
CA SER A 112 17.89 -1.87 6.78
C SER A 112 19.03 -2.75 7.29
N SER A 113 19.29 -3.89 6.65
CA SER A 113 20.37 -4.81 7.02
C SER A 113 21.74 -4.15 6.89
N CYS A 114 22.01 -3.45 5.79
CA CYS A 114 23.30 -2.79 5.56
C CYS A 114 23.55 -1.62 6.51
N LEU A 115 22.50 -0.92 6.93
CA LEU A 115 22.59 0.21 7.88
C LEU A 115 22.50 -0.26 9.34
N HIS A 116 22.31 -1.54 9.59
CA HIS A 116 22.04 -2.09 10.93
C HIS A 116 20.88 -1.37 11.64
N SER A 117 19.87 -0.96 10.87
CA SER A 117 18.66 -0.31 11.36
C SER A 117 17.48 -1.29 11.44
N GLY A 118 16.46 -0.96 12.23
CA GLY A 118 15.25 -1.78 12.31
C GLY A 118 14.26 -1.41 11.21
N LEU A 119 13.63 -2.42 10.60
CA LEU A 119 12.55 -2.26 9.63
C LEU A 119 11.30 -3.01 10.08
N THR A 120 10.17 -2.33 10.18
CA THR A 120 8.87 -2.99 10.34
C THR A 120 8.15 -3.07 9.00
N ALA A 121 7.82 -4.28 8.61
CA ALA A 121 7.18 -4.54 7.31
C ALA A 121 5.65 -4.48 7.41
N ASP A 122 5.01 -3.97 6.33
CA ASP A 122 3.57 -4.05 6.09
C ASP A 122 2.74 -3.33 7.16
N CYS A 123 3.18 -2.14 7.57
CA CYS A 123 2.47 -1.29 8.52
C CYS A 123 1.14 -0.80 7.96
N THR A 124 0.15 -0.63 8.84
CA THR A 124 -1.17 -0.07 8.50
C THR A 124 -1.43 1.27 9.17
N ALA A 125 -0.65 1.63 10.20
CA ALA A 125 -0.67 2.95 10.80
C ALA A 125 0.73 3.34 11.27
N LEU A 126 0.98 4.66 11.33
CA LEU A 126 2.23 5.26 11.80
C LEU A 126 1.91 6.44 12.71
N GLU A 127 2.60 6.55 13.83
CA GLU A 127 2.43 7.64 14.79
C GLU A 127 3.79 8.04 15.39
N ILE A 128 3.88 9.24 15.94
CA ILE A 128 5.02 9.65 16.76
C ILE A 128 4.60 9.58 18.23
N GLY A 129 5.47 9.06 19.07
CA GLY A 129 5.21 8.97 20.52
C GLY A 129 6.47 8.69 21.33
N ASP A 130 6.31 8.74 22.64
CA ASP A 130 7.38 8.51 23.60
C ASP A 130 7.29 7.08 24.16
N HIS A 131 8.43 6.46 24.40
CA HIS A 131 8.50 5.10 24.90
C HIS A 131 9.40 5.03 26.13
N ASN A 132 8.88 4.42 27.18
CA ASN A 132 9.67 4.06 28.34
C ASN A 132 9.96 2.56 28.31
N ASP A 133 11.23 2.18 28.24
CA ASP A 133 11.62 0.77 28.25
C ASP A 133 11.46 0.21 29.70
N PRO A 134 10.51 -0.71 29.90
CA PRO A 134 10.23 -1.24 31.25
C PRO A 134 11.38 -2.08 31.84
N LYS A 135 12.34 -2.51 30.99
CA LYS A 135 13.49 -3.31 31.45
C LYS A 135 14.65 -2.45 31.93
N THR A 136 14.91 -1.36 31.24
CA THR A 136 16.06 -0.48 31.48
C THR A 136 15.67 0.82 32.18
N GLY A 137 14.38 1.17 32.21
CA GLY A 137 13.87 2.46 32.69
C GLY A 137 14.29 3.65 31.82
N LYS A 138 14.85 3.40 30.63
CA LYS A 138 15.28 4.46 29.72
C LYS A 138 14.07 5.06 29.00
N GLU A 139 13.98 6.37 29.03
CA GLU A 139 12.96 7.12 28.31
C GLU A 139 13.49 7.53 26.93
N TYR A 140 12.65 7.34 25.92
CA TYR A 140 12.91 7.73 24.53
C TYR A 140 11.77 8.63 24.07
N THR A 141 12.10 9.72 23.44
CA THR A 141 11.12 10.67 22.87
C THR A 141 11.12 10.62 21.36
N ASP A 142 10.01 11.05 20.76
CA ASP A 142 9.89 11.25 19.31
C ASP A 142 10.19 10.00 18.47
N LEU A 143 9.76 8.82 18.95
CA LEU A 143 9.91 7.57 18.21
C LEU A 143 8.77 7.38 17.21
N LEU A 144 9.10 6.74 16.09
CA LEU A 144 8.12 6.24 15.14
C LEU A 144 7.44 4.98 15.69
N TYR A 145 6.15 5.06 16.00
CA TYR A 145 5.30 3.91 16.26
C TYR A 145 4.88 3.28 14.94
N GLN A 146 5.35 2.06 14.74
CA GLN A 146 5.16 1.29 13.54
C GLN A 146 4.09 0.23 13.83
N ILE A 147 2.86 0.52 13.40
CA ILE A 147 1.67 -0.24 13.80
C ILE A 147 1.29 -1.19 12.65
N ARG A 148 1.20 -2.47 12.97
CA ARG A 148 0.82 -3.49 11.99
C ARG A 148 -0.10 -4.55 12.59
N PRO A 149 -1.00 -5.15 11.80
CA PRO A 149 -1.74 -6.34 12.21
C PRO A 149 -0.79 -7.54 12.41
N ALA A 150 -1.00 -8.30 13.46
CA ALA A 150 -0.31 -9.55 13.75
C ALA A 150 -1.33 -10.68 13.93
N PHE A 151 -0.88 -11.94 13.74
CA PHE A 151 -1.67 -13.14 13.97
C PHE A 151 -3.11 -13.09 13.41
N GLY A 152 -3.22 -12.87 12.09
CA GLY A 152 -4.49 -12.90 11.41
C GLY A 152 -5.38 -11.66 11.61
N GLY A 153 -4.83 -10.54 12.12
CA GLY A 153 -5.50 -9.24 12.21
C GLY A 153 -6.24 -8.97 13.54
N ASN A 154 -6.38 -9.97 14.41
CA ASN A 154 -7.03 -9.79 15.72
C ASN A 154 -6.12 -9.09 16.75
N ILE A 155 -4.84 -9.01 16.48
CA ILE A 155 -3.86 -8.34 17.34
C ILE A 155 -3.17 -7.26 16.52
N VAL A 156 -3.06 -6.09 17.10
CA VAL A 156 -2.30 -4.98 16.55
C VAL A 156 -1.00 -4.86 17.32
N ALA A 157 0.13 -4.96 16.64
CA ALA A 157 1.45 -4.79 17.24
C ALA A 157 1.94 -3.37 16.97
N THR A 158 2.35 -2.66 18.02
CA THR A 158 3.11 -1.40 17.92
C THR A 158 4.58 -1.72 18.14
N ILE A 159 5.39 -1.44 17.12
CA ILE A 159 6.83 -1.71 17.13
C ILE A 159 7.58 -0.39 17.14
N VAL A 160 8.64 -0.33 17.94
CA VAL A 160 9.53 0.84 18.06
C VAL A 160 10.99 0.43 17.88
N ASN A 161 11.78 1.30 17.27
CA ASN A 161 13.23 1.13 17.08
C ASN A 161 13.98 2.27 17.77
N PRO A 162 14.22 2.19 19.09
CA PRO A 162 14.72 3.34 19.84
C PRO A 162 16.20 3.66 19.59
N ASP A 163 17.03 2.66 19.32
CA ASP A 163 18.48 2.80 19.33
C ASP A 163 19.11 2.96 17.92
N CYS A 164 18.36 2.63 16.84
CA CYS A 164 18.88 2.63 15.48
C CYS A 164 18.22 3.69 14.60
N ARG A 165 18.96 4.22 13.66
CA ARG A 165 18.50 5.19 12.65
C ARG A 165 18.96 4.77 11.24
N PRO A 166 18.14 5.02 10.20
CA PRO A 166 16.77 5.52 10.29
C PRO A 166 15.82 4.49 10.90
N GLN A 167 14.73 4.94 11.55
CA GLN A 167 13.60 4.08 11.86
C GLN A 167 12.85 3.78 10.56
N MET A 168 12.85 2.53 10.10
CA MET A 168 12.34 2.19 8.78
C MET A 168 10.99 1.46 8.87
N ALA A 169 10.07 1.82 7.97
CA ALA A 169 8.81 1.13 7.82
C ALA A 169 8.46 0.95 6.35
N THR A 170 7.99 -0.25 5.97
CA THR A 170 7.19 -0.38 4.76
C THR A 170 5.71 -0.32 5.11
N VAL A 171 4.92 0.37 4.29
CA VAL A 171 3.51 0.62 4.55
C VAL A 171 2.66 0.03 3.44
N ARG A 172 1.61 -0.69 3.83
CA ARG A 172 0.68 -1.31 2.90
C ARG A 172 0.03 -0.26 2.00
N GLU A 173 -0.12 -0.58 0.73
CA GLU A 173 -0.82 0.28 -0.23
C GLU A 173 -2.30 0.46 0.15
N GLY A 174 -2.81 1.67 -0.07
CA GLY A 174 -4.22 1.99 0.13
C GLY A 174 -4.66 2.09 1.59
N VAL A 175 -3.75 2.04 2.57
CA VAL A 175 -4.10 2.21 4.00
C VAL A 175 -3.94 3.65 4.49
N MET A 176 -3.14 4.46 3.79
CA MET A 176 -2.99 5.88 4.09
C MET A 176 -3.81 6.71 3.09
N LYS A 177 -4.18 7.92 3.49
CA LYS A 177 -4.86 8.84 2.59
C LYS A 177 -3.87 9.52 1.65
N LYS A 178 -4.29 9.75 0.40
CA LYS A 178 -3.58 10.56 -0.58
C LYS A 178 -4.28 11.91 -0.67
N GLU A 179 -3.73 12.93 0.00
CA GLU A 179 -4.33 14.27 0.07
C GLU A 179 -3.26 15.33 -0.22
N ILE A 180 -3.57 16.24 -1.13
CA ILE A 180 -2.73 17.40 -1.42
C ILE A 180 -2.82 18.37 -0.25
N LYS A 181 -1.67 18.77 0.32
CA LYS A 181 -1.59 19.75 1.40
C LYS A 181 -1.81 21.17 0.87
N ASP A 182 -1.05 21.54 -0.15
CA ASP A 182 -1.10 22.86 -0.78
C ASP A 182 -0.63 22.75 -2.24
N PRO A 183 -1.51 22.98 -3.22
CA PRO A 183 -1.14 22.94 -4.64
C PRO A 183 -0.04 23.95 -5.04
N ALA A 184 0.13 25.03 -4.27
CA ALA A 184 1.13 26.06 -4.52
C ALA A 184 2.44 25.85 -3.76
N TYR A 185 2.54 24.78 -2.94
CA TYR A 185 3.74 24.49 -2.17
C TYR A 185 4.95 24.27 -3.07
N LYS A 186 6.07 24.83 -2.69
CA LYS A 186 7.36 24.68 -3.39
C LYS A 186 8.45 24.37 -2.40
N GLY A 187 9.20 23.32 -2.70
CA GLY A 187 10.39 22.92 -1.98
C GLY A 187 11.65 23.14 -2.82
N GLU A 188 12.71 22.49 -2.43
CA GLU A 188 14.00 22.48 -3.12
C GLU A 188 14.19 21.14 -3.83
N ALA A 189 14.65 21.15 -5.09
CA ALA A 189 15.06 19.95 -5.82
C ALA A 189 16.58 19.86 -5.91
N ILE A 190 17.14 18.73 -5.50
CA ILE A 190 18.59 18.47 -5.49
C ILE A 190 18.86 17.31 -6.45
N ASN A 191 19.53 17.60 -7.56
CA ASN A 191 20.01 16.57 -8.47
C ASN A 191 21.31 15.99 -7.93
N LEU A 192 21.31 14.71 -7.61
CA LEU A 192 22.46 13.97 -7.12
C LEU A 192 23.18 13.28 -8.29
N ASP A 193 24.49 13.37 -8.30
CA ASP A 193 25.31 12.65 -9.28
C ASP A 193 25.30 11.15 -8.95
N ALA A 194 24.62 10.34 -9.78
CA ALA A 194 24.49 8.90 -9.59
C ALA A 194 25.85 8.21 -9.38
N SER A 195 26.91 8.67 -10.04
CA SER A 195 28.25 8.07 -9.94
C SER A 195 28.85 8.10 -8.54
N LYS A 196 28.35 8.97 -7.65
CA LYS A 196 28.78 9.02 -6.24
C LYS A 196 28.08 7.99 -5.37
N TYR A 197 26.94 7.50 -5.79
CA TYR A 197 26.07 6.65 -4.98
C TYR A 197 26.03 5.21 -5.47
N VAL A 198 26.37 4.94 -6.74
CA VAL A 198 26.46 3.62 -7.33
C VAL A 198 27.82 3.37 -7.98
N SER A 199 28.30 2.13 -7.88
CA SER A 199 29.51 1.68 -8.55
C SER A 199 29.15 0.77 -9.74
N PRO A 200 30.06 0.57 -10.71
CA PRO A 200 29.86 -0.42 -11.78
C PRO A 200 29.56 -1.84 -11.25
N GLU A 201 30.06 -2.17 -10.07
CA GLU A 201 29.89 -3.49 -9.43
C GLU A 201 28.48 -3.70 -8.90
N ASP A 202 27.66 -2.66 -8.76
CA ASP A 202 26.27 -2.79 -8.35
C ASP A 202 25.39 -3.33 -9.48
N PHE A 203 25.82 -3.19 -10.75
CA PHE A 203 25.08 -3.61 -11.93
C PHE A 203 25.41 -5.05 -12.33
N VAL A 204 25.13 -6.00 -11.44
CA VAL A 204 25.42 -7.45 -11.64
C VAL A 204 24.35 -8.18 -12.43
N VAL A 205 23.22 -7.53 -12.67
CA VAL A 205 22.04 -8.09 -13.38
C VAL A 205 21.66 -7.15 -14.50
N GLU A 206 21.46 -7.72 -15.71
CA GLU A 206 20.92 -7.03 -16.86
C GLU A 206 19.51 -7.55 -17.15
N ILE A 207 18.54 -6.65 -17.30
CA ILE A 207 17.17 -7.00 -17.69
C ILE A 207 17.13 -7.08 -19.22
N ILE A 208 17.03 -8.29 -19.75
CA ILE A 208 17.03 -8.55 -21.20
C ILE A 208 15.63 -8.28 -21.78
N ASP A 209 14.58 -8.65 -21.05
CA ASP A 209 13.20 -8.49 -21.50
C ASP A 209 12.29 -8.26 -20.29
N ARG A 210 11.23 -7.47 -20.48
CA ARG A 210 10.22 -7.16 -19.48
C ARG A 210 8.83 -7.32 -20.08
N HIS A 211 8.16 -8.36 -19.66
CA HIS A 211 6.76 -8.59 -20.02
C HIS A 211 5.83 -8.05 -18.93
N ILE A 212 5.08 -7.00 -19.27
CA ILE A 212 4.09 -6.41 -18.36
C ILE A 212 2.71 -6.89 -18.78
N GLU A 213 2.12 -7.77 -18.00
CA GLU A 213 0.70 -8.09 -18.14
C GLU A 213 -0.13 -6.90 -17.66
N LYS A 214 -0.81 -6.25 -18.61
CA LYS A 214 -1.78 -5.22 -18.23
C LYS A 214 -2.97 -5.92 -17.57
N SER A 215 -3.17 -5.67 -16.26
CA SER A 215 -4.40 -6.10 -15.61
C SER A 215 -5.60 -5.58 -16.42
N LYS A 216 -6.48 -6.50 -16.80
CA LYS A 216 -7.68 -6.18 -17.57
C LYS A 216 -8.72 -5.43 -16.72
N VAL A 217 -8.56 -5.48 -15.39
CA VAL A 217 -9.54 -4.99 -14.44
C VAL A 217 -8.84 -4.23 -13.30
N ASN A 218 -9.27 -3.01 -13.06
CA ASN A 218 -8.79 -2.24 -11.91
C ASN A 218 -9.88 -2.19 -10.84
N ILE A 219 -9.92 -3.22 -9.98
CA ILE A 219 -10.89 -3.28 -8.87
C ILE A 219 -10.55 -2.30 -7.73
N LYS A 220 -9.30 -1.86 -7.64
CA LYS A 220 -8.83 -1.00 -6.53
C LYS A 220 -9.59 0.32 -6.45
N ASN A 221 -9.94 0.89 -7.59
CA ASN A 221 -10.60 2.20 -7.68
C ASN A 221 -12.09 2.12 -7.99
N SER A 222 -12.67 0.92 -8.02
CA SER A 222 -14.10 0.76 -8.29
C SER A 222 -14.95 1.26 -7.11
N PRO A 223 -15.95 2.11 -7.33
CA PRO A 223 -16.85 2.58 -6.27
C PRO A 223 -17.80 1.49 -5.77
N ILE A 224 -18.05 0.45 -6.55
CA ILE A 224 -18.93 -0.67 -6.21
C ILE A 224 -18.19 -1.96 -6.55
N ILE A 225 -18.15 -2.89 -5.60
CA ILE A 225 -17.58 -4.22 -5.80
C ILE A 225 -18.60 -5.28 -5.40
N VAL A 226 -18.82 -6.24 -6.31
CA VAL A 226 -19.58 -7.46 -6.06
C VAL A 226 -18.58 -8.61 -6.00
N ALA A 227 -18.32 -9.13 -4.81
CA ALA A 227 -17.30 -10.14 -4.60
C ALA A 227 -17.89 -11.53 -4.37
N GLY A 228 -17.30 -12.52 -5.05
CA GLY A 228 -17.67 -13.93 -4.92
C GLY A 228 -16.68 -14.74 -4.06
N GLY A 229 -17.22 -15.60 -3.22
CA GLY A 229 -16.46 -16.59 -2.48
C GLY A 229 -16.50 -17.98 -3.13
N TYR A 230 -15.86 -18.94 -2.46
CA TYR A 230 -15.94 -20.35 -2.85
C TYR A 230 -17.39 -20.88 -2.86
N GLY A 231 -18.27 -20.27 -2.04
CA GLY A 231 -19.70 -20.59 -2.00
C GLY A 231 -20.48 -20.33 -3.28
N MET A 232 -19.85 -19.67 -4.30
CA MET A 232 -20.42 -19.54 -5.66
C MET A 232 -20.41 -20.86 -6.43
N GLY A 233 -19.62 -21.83 -6.00
CA GLY A 233 -19.60 -23.21 -6.50
C GLY A 233 -18.93 -23.41 -7.87
N SER A 234 -18.93 -22.44 -8.76
CA SER A 234 -18.36 -22.58 -10.09
C SER A 234 -18.04 -21.23 -10.74
N LYS A 235 -17.40 -21.29 -11.92
CA LYS A 235 -17.12 -20.11 -12.75
C LYS A 235 -18.42 -19.47 -13.29
N GLU A 236 -19.41 -20.29 -13.63
CA GLU A 236 -20.75 -19.85 -14.09
C GLU A 236 -21.47 -19.07 -12.98
N GLY A 237 -21.25 -19.42 -11.71
CA GLY A 237 -21.74 -18.63 -10.58
C GLY A 237 -21.21 -17.20 -10.57
N PHE A 238 -20.00 -16.99 -11.04
CA PHE A 238 -19.42 -15.64 -11.18
C PHE A 238 -20.04 -14.83 -12.32
N ASP A 239 -20.62 -15.44 -13.34
CA ASP A 239 -21.37 -14.73 -14.40
C ASP A 239 -22.58 -13.99 -13.83
N LEU A 240 -23.23 -14.57 -12.83
CA LEU A 240 -24.34 -13.92 -12.10
C LEU A 240 -23.85 -12.67 -11.33
N LEU A 241 -22.68 -12.76 -10.72
CA LEU A 241 -22.07 -11.61 -10.04
C LEU A 241 -21.66 -10.52 -11.02
N LEU A 242 -21.18 -10.92 -12.21
CA LEU A 242 -20.83 -9.99 -13.28
C LEU A 242 -22.07 -9.24 -13.77
N GLU A 243 -23.22 -9.93 -13.91
CA GLU A 243 -24.48 -9.26 -14.27
C GLU A 243 -24.91 -8.26 -13.20
N LEU A 244 -24.79 -8.60 -11.92
CA LEU A 244 -25.09 -7.68 -10.83
C LEU A 244 -24.15 -6.49 -10.82
N ALA A 245 -22.83 -6.72 -10.94
CA ALA A 245 -21.82 -5.67 -10.97
C ALA A 245 -22.07 -4.70 -12.13
N ASN A 246 -22.28 -5.22 -13.34
CA ASN A 246 -22.63 -4.42 -14.53
C ASN A 246 -23.91 -3.60 -14.33
N THR A 247 -24.92 -4.21 -13.69
CA THR A 247 -26.20 -3.54 -13.41
C THR A 247 -26.02 -2.35 -12.45
N LEU A 248 -25.10 -2.48 -11.50
CA LEU A 248 -24.81 -1.44 -10.50
C LEU A 248 -23.72 -0.44 -10.95
N GLY A 249 -23.04 -0.72 -12.07
CA GLY A 249 -21.89 0.09 -12.53
C GLY A 249 -20.62 -0.15 -11.70
N GLY A 250 -20.42 -1.39 -11.24
CA GLY A 250 -19.31 -1.82 -10.41
C GLY A 250 -18.45 -2.90 -11.07
N GLU A 251 -17.51 -3.45 -10.30
CA GLU A 251 -16.58 -4.49 -10.70
C GLU A 251 -16.78 -5.77 -9.89
N VAL A 252 -16.33 -6.91 -10.44
CA VAL A 252 -16.35 -8.20 -9.75
C VAL A 252 -15.03 -8.42 -9.04
N GLY A 253 -15.09 -8.72 -7.73
CA GLY A 253 -13.99 -9.21 -6.92
C GLY A 253 -14.14 -10.68 -6.55
N ALA A 254 -13.07 -11.27 -6.00
CA ALA A 254 -13.08 -12.67 -5.59
C ALA A 254 -12.30 -12.89 -4.28
N SER A 255 -12.71 -13.88 -3.51
CA SER A 255 -11.90 -14.39 -2.42
C SER A 255 -10.75 -15.25 -2.95
N ARG A 256 -9.68 -15.40 -2.18
CA ARG A 256 -8.55 -16.28 -2.54
C ARG A 256 -9.01 -17.70 -2.86
N ALA A 257 -9.91 -18.27 -2.06
CA ALA A 257 -10.39 -19.63 -2.28
C ALA A 257 -11.14 -19.79 -3.62
N ALA A 258 -11.84 -18.74 -4.09
CA ALA A 258 -12.48 -18.75 -5.40
C ALA A 258 -11.47 -18.64 -6.55
N VAL A 259 -10.41 -17.84 -6.36
CA VAL A 259 -9.30 -17.74 -7.34
C VAL A 259 -8.51 -19.04 -7.41
N ASP A 260 -8.14 -19.61 -6.27
CA ASP A 260 -7.43 -20.90 -6.19
C ASP A 260 -8.25 -22.06 -6.83
N ALA A 261 -9.59 -21.96 -6.79
CA ALA A 261 -10.51 -22.89 -7.47
C ALA A 261 -10.70 -22.60 -8.98
N GLY A 262 -10.12 -21.53 -9.51
CA GLY A 262 -10.25 -21.15 -10.91
C GLY A 262 -11.57 -20.48 -11.29
N PHE A 263 -12.35 -20.00 -10.31
CA PHE A 263 -13.63 -19.33 -10.57
C PHE A 263 -13.44 -17.89 -11.05
N ALA A 264 -12.34 -17.24 -10.64
CA ALA A 264 -11.99 -15.88 -11.05
C ALA A 264 -10.47 -15.76 -11.27
N GLU A 265 -10.08 -14.76 -12.07
CA GLU A 265 -8.67 -14.46 -12.33
C GLU A 265 -8.00 -13.84 -11.09
N HIS A 266 -6.66 -13.96 -11.02
CA HIS A 266 -5.87 -13.52 -9.87
C HIS A 266 -5.94 -12.00 -9.63
N ASP A 267 -6.08 -11.20 -10.69
CA ASP A 267 -6.21 -9.73 -10.62
C ASP A 267 -7.50 -9.25 -9.94
N ARG A 268 -8.46 -10.17 -9.73
CA ARG A 268 -9.71 -9.93 -8.98
C ARG A 268 -9.63 -10.35 -7.51
N GLN A 269 -8.50 -10.89 -7.06
CA GLN A 269 -8.36 -11.37 -5.68
C GLN A 269 -8.34 -10.22 -4.69
N ILE A 270 -9.26 -10.26 -3.72
CA ILE A 270 -9.35 -9.31 -2.61
C ILE A 270 -8.90 -9.98 -1.32
N GLY A 271 -8.06 -9.29 -0.56
CA GLY A 271 -7.56 -9.77 0.72
C GLY A 271 -6.13 -9.34 1.00
N GLN A 272 -5.58 -9.87 2.06
CA GLN A 272 -4.21 -9.56 2.53
C GLN A 272 -3.12 -9.88 1.49
N THR A 273 -3.33 -10.92 0.68
CA THR A 273 -2.40 -11.35 -0.37
C THR A 273 -2.87 -10.98 -1.78
N GLY A 274 -3.94 -10.21 -1.87
CA GLY A 274 -4.49 -9.67 -3.11
C GLY A 274 -4.58 -8.15 -3.06
N VAL A 275 -5.59 -7.60 -3.75
CA VAL A 275 -5.86 -6.17 -3.77
C VAL A 275 -6.62 -5.74 -2.52
N THR A 276 -6.20 -4.64 -1.88
CA THR A 276 -6.99 -3.95 -0.85
C THR A 276 -7.89 -2.93 -1.53
N VAL A 277 -9.19 -2.96 -1.21
CA VAL A 277 -10.23 -2.14 -1.83
C VAL A 277 -11.02 -1.35 -0.79
N ARG A 278 -11.54 -0.17 -1.18
CA ARG A 278 -12.34 0.72 -0.35
C ARG A 278 -13.54 1.28 -1.14
N PRO A 279 -14.42 0.39 -1.65
CA PRO A 279 -15.58 0.85 -2.39
C PRO A 279 -16.59 1.55 -1.48
N LYS A 280 -17.47 2.34 -2.09
CA LYS A 280 -18.66 2.86 -1.41
C LYS A 280 -19.63 1.75 -1.06
N LEU A 281 -19.69 0.69 -1.89
CA LEU A 281 -20.53 -0.48 -1.67
C LEU A 281 -19.76 -1.75 -1.98
N TYR A 282 -19.72 -2.66 -0.99
CA TYR A 282 -19.15 -4.00 -1.12
C TYR A 282 -20.24 -5.04 -0.90
N ILE A 283 -20.49 -5.89 -1.88
CA ILE A 283 -21.46 -6.99 -1.78
C ILE A 283 -20.69 -8.31 -1.74
N ALA A 284 -20.68 -8.97 -0.60
CA ALA A 284 -20.02 -10.26 -0.39
C ALA A 284 -21.01 -11.41 -0.64
N CYS A 285 -20.79 -12.20 -1.69
CA CYS A 285 -21.63 -13.31 -2.11
C CYS A 285 -20.95 -14.66 -1.86
N GLY A 286 -21.48 -15.48 -0.96
CA GLY A 286 -20.92 -16.81 -0.65
C GLY A 286 -19.49 -16.76 -0.11
N ILE A 287 -19.13 -15.70 0.61
CA ILE A 287 -17.81 -15.49 1.25
C ILE A 287 -17.93 -15.83 2.72
N SER A 288 -17.03 -16.67 3.24
CA SER A 288 -17.01 -17.03 4.67
C SER A 288 -16.57 -15.87 5.56
N GLY A 289 -15.67 -15.00 5.07
CA GLY A 289 -15.14 -13.89 5.87
C GLY A 289 -13.95 -14.27 6.74
N GLN A 290 -13.02 -15.04 6.18
CA GLN A 290 -11.72 -15.23 6.82
C GLN A 290 -11.03 -13.88 6.96
N ILE A 291 -10.28 -13.72 8.05
CA ILE A 291 -9.66 -12.46 8.44
C ILE A 291 -8.74 -11.87 7.35
N GLN A 292 -8.10 -12.75 6.56
CA GLN A 292 -7.25 -12.32 5.44
C GLN A 292 -8.07 -11.65 4.32
N HIS A 293 -9.32 -12.09 4.11
CA HIS A 293 -10.23 -11.46 3.16
C HIS A 293 -10.76 -10.14 3.72
N ILE A 294 -11.20 -10.17 4.99
CA ILE A 294 -11.70 -8.99 5.71
C ILE A 294 -10.69 -7.86 5.67
N ALA A 295 -9.41 -8.14 5.92
CA ALA A 295 -8.32 -7.16 5.90
C ALA A 295 -8.19 -6.41 4.55
N GLY A 296 -8.69 -6.99 3.45
CA GLY A 296 -8.69 -6.37 2.13
C GLY A 296 -9.92 -5.54 1.80
N MET A 297 -11.00 -5.54 2.63
CA MET A 297 -12.25 -4.88 2.27
C MET A 297 -13.00 -4.21 3.44
N GLN A 298 -12.55 -4.36 4.67
CA GLN A 298 -13.24 -3.84 5.86
C GLN A 298 -13.43 -2.32 5.90
N GLU A 299 -12.61 -1.58 5.12
CA GLU A 299 -12.70 -0.13 4.99
C GLU A 299 -13.74 0.32 3.93
N SER A 300 -14.57 -0.60 3.43
CA SER A 300 -15.70 -0.27 2.56
C SER A 300 -16.74 0.55 3.32
N SER A 301 -17.39 1.52 2.65
CA SER A 301 -18.35 2.41 3.33
C SER A 301 -19.64 1.68 3.72
N ILE A 302 -20.08 0.73 2.89
CA ILE A 302 -21.26 -0.15 3.16
C ILE A 302 -20.88 -1.56 2.74
N ILE A 303 -21.13 -2.52 3.63
CA ILE A 303 -20.90 -3.95 3.39
C ILE A 303 -22.23 -4.71 3.46
N ILE A 304 -22.56 -5.41 2.39
CA ILE A 304 -23.71 -6.32 2.33
C ILE A 304 -23.20 -7.76 2.23
N SER A 305 -23.63 -8.63 3.13
CA SER A 305 -23.34 -10.07 3.07
C SER A 305 -24.56 -10.82 2.56
N ILE A 306 -24.35 -11.68 1.55
CA ILE A 306 -25.32 -12.64 1.06
C ILE A 306 -24.71 -14.03 1.27
N ASN A 307 -25.26 -14.78 2.23
CA ASN A 307 -24.69 -16.06 2.64
C ASN A 307 -25.80 -17.02 3.10
N ASN A 308 -25.65 -18.30 2.78
CA ASN A 308 -26.56 -19.33 3.28
C ASN A 308 -26.25 -19.77 4.73
N ASP A 309 -25.02 -19.48 5.22
CA ASP A 309 -24.63 -19.69 6.61
C ASP A 309 -24.90 -18.41 7.43
N PRO A 310 -25.89 -18.42 8.35
CA PRO A 310 -26.18 -17.27 9.20
C PRO A 310 -25.03 -16.93 10.18
N ASN A 311 -24.13 -17.87 10.43
CA ASN A 311 -22.99 -17.71 11.34
C ASN A 311 -21.67 -17.42 10.61
N ALA A 312 -21.71 -17.15 9.31
CA ALA A 312 -20.50 -16.81 8.57
C ALA A 312 -19.79 -15.60 9.20
N PRO A 313 -18.49 -15.64 9.45
CA PRO A 313 -17.74 -14.53 10.08
C PRO A 313 -17.89 -13.18 9.36
N ILE A 314 -18.11 -13.17 8.05
CA ILE A 314 -18.35 -11.93 7.27
C ILE A 314 -19.57 -11.16 7.79
N ASN A 315 -20.56 -11.85 8.36
CA ASN A 315 -21.79 -11.24 8.87
C ASN A 315 -21.51 -10.34 10.09
N THR A 316 -20.40 -10.53 10.80
CA THR A 316 -20.03 -9.71 11.97
C THR A 316 -19.59 -8.30 11.61
N ILE A 317 -19.16 -8.09 10.36
CA ILE A 317 -18.69 -6.79 9.86
C ILE A 317 -19.63 -6.20 8.81
N ALA A 318 -20.66 -6.94 8.39
CA ALA A 318 -21.60 -6.47 7.39
C ALA A 318 -22.65 -5.53 8.00
N ASP A 319 -22.93 -4.41 7.31
CA ASP A 319 -24.01 -3.50 7.67
C ASP A 319 -25.38 -4.13 7.41
N TYR A 320 -25.47 -4.98 6.37
CA TYR A 320 -26.67 -5.72 6.00
C TYR A 320 -26.36 -7.19 5.75
N VAL A 321 -27.11 -8.07 6.39
CA VAL A 321 -26.99 -9.52 6.23
C VAL A 321 -28.26 -10.07 5.58
N ILE A 322 -28.10 -10.75 4.46
CA ILE A 322 -29.17 -11.45 3.74
C ILE A 322 -28.88 -12.95 3.79
N THR A 323 -29.62 -13.69 4.61
CA THR A 323 -29.45 -15.14 4.71
C THR A 323 -30.24 -15.84 3.60
N GLY A 324 -29.53 -16.62 2.77
CA GLY A 324 -30.10 -17.40 1.69
C GLY A 324 -29.11 -17.70 0.57
N ASN A 325 -29.57 -18.42 -0.45
CA ASN A 325 -28.74 -18.76 -1.59
C ASN A 325 -28.54 -17.56 -2.51
N VAL A 326 -27.31 -17.35 -2.93
CA VAL A 326 -26.94 -16.25 -3.83
C VAL A 326 -27.72 -16.33 -5.15
N GLU A 327 -27.87 -17.52 -5.69
CA GLU A 327 -28.63 -17.80 -6.93
C GLU A 327 -30.12 -17.39 -6.87
N ASP A 328 -30.70 -17.37 -5.67
CA ASP A 328 -32.11 -16.96 -5.47
C ASP A 328 -32.24 -15.46 -5.22
N ILE A 329 -31.23 -14.86 -4.58
CA ILE A 329 -31.27 -13.49 -4.10
C ILE A 329 -30.79 -12.50 -5.18
N VAL A 330 -29.64 -12.78 -5.83
CA VAL A 330 -29.02 -11.86 -6.79
C VAL A 330 -29.91 -11.55 -7.99
N PRO A 331 -30.63 -12.52 -8.61
CA PRO A 331 -31.57 -12.20 -9.69
C PRO A 331 -32.70 -11.27 -9.27
N LYS A 332 -33.18 -11.41 -8.01
CA LYS A 332 -34.20 -10.51 -7.46
C LYS A 332 -33.69 -9.10 -7.27
N LEU A 333 -32.42 -8.94 -6.81
CA LEU A 333 -31.77 -7.64 -6.68
C LEU A 333 -31.62 -6.97 -8.04
N ILE A 334 -31.13 -7.70 -9.05
CA ILE A 334 -30.97 -7.20 -10.42
C ILE A 334 -32.33 -6.72 -10.97
N LYS A 335 -33.37 -7.57 -10.85
CA LYS A 335 -34.71 -7.24 -11.32
C LYS A 335 -35.28 -6.02 -10.62
N TYR A 336 -35.13 -5.93 -9.30
CA TYR A 336 -35.60 -4.80 -8.51
C TYR A 336 -34.89 -3.50 -8.90
N TYR A 337 -33.58 -3.54 -9.03
CA TYR A 337 -32.79 -2.38 -9.42
C TYR A 337 -33.15 -1.88 -10.82
N LYS A 338 -33.17 -2.78 -11.83
CA LYS A 338 -33.58 -2.44 -13.21
C LYS A 338 -34.99 -1.84 -13.30
N LYS A 339 -35.88 -2.20 -12.37
CA LYS A 339 -37.25 -1.66 -12.32
C LYS A 339 -37.32 -0.25 -11.68
N ASN A 340 -36.45 0.04 -10.72
CA ASN A 340 -36.54 1.23 -9.89
C ASN A 340 -35.47 2.28 -10.15
N SER A 341 -34.36 1.93 -10.84
CA SER A 341 -33.38 2.89 -11.35
C SER A 341 -33.91 3.46 -12.67
N LYS A 342 -34.48 4.65 -12.58
CA LYS A 342 -34.82 5.48 -13.74
C LYS A 342 -33.92 6.70 -13.77
#